data_3088fa9874e3f7570b044c38d63153a8
#
_entry.id   3088fa9874e3f7570b044c38d63153a8
#
_cell.length_a   1.000
_cell.length_b   1.000
_cell.length_c   1.000
_cell.angle_alpha   90.00
_cell.angle_beta   90.00
_cell.angle_gamma   90.00
#
_symmetry.space_group_name_H-M   'P 1'
#
loop_
_entity.id
_entity.type
_entity.pdbx_description
1 polymer ?
#
loop_
_entity_poly.entity_id
_entity_poly.type
_entity_poly.pdbx_seq_one_letter_code
_entity_poly.pdbx_strand_id
1 'polypeptide(L)'
;MPVTERRVSAVSAALAQDRLGVPSVVFFVISAAAPLTVIGGSVTAAYAATGVIGVPLAFILLGAILGLFAVGYVTMARYVVNAGAFYAYTAKGLGRPLGVATAWVALLAYNALQVGLYGMIGAAGEPLIADWFGSSPPWWVIGLVAWVLTGVLGLMRVDVNGKVLSVLLLTEIAIVVLFDIADLINPAASGYSLDVFNPSNLFVPGIGAVVAICIASFAGFESSVVFSEETKDPRRTVPIATYIALAVISGLYALSSWAMTVPVGSDKIVEATREQSSNLLFNLAGQHLGATIATLGAILFVTSLFAALIAFHNTISRYIFALGRERVLPAAFGRTSPRTGAPVNGSIAQSVIGLATIVIYAFFGLDPVIQLFFTVGSFGGLGLLMMLAATSLSVLAFFARNPATENAWRTRIAPAISSVLLFVVIVLVMLNFDTVLGVAPDSPLRWIMPAIYFVAAGFGVIWGLVLRASKPNVYANIGLGARAAVKGSE
;
A
#
# COMPACT_ATOMS: atom_id res chain seq x y z
N MET A 1 9.76 -18.44 -50.23
CA MET A 1 8.74 -17.47 -49.78
C MET A 1 9.39 -16.55 -48.77
N PRO A 2 9.43 -15.23 -48.98
CA PRO A 2 10.08 -14.32 -48.04
C PRO A 2 9.23 -14.18 -46.78
N VAL A 3 9.88 -14.33 -45.63
CA VAL A 3 9.33 -14.04 -44.31
C VAL A 3 9.03 -12.56 -44.27
N THR A 4 7.77 -12.18 -44.28
CA THR A 4 7.32 -10.82 -44.06
C THR A 4 7.69 -10.41 -42.61
N GLU A 5 8.71 -9.56 -42.47
CA GLU A 5 8.98 -8.84 -41.24
C GLU A 5 7.71 -8.11 -40.80
N ARG A 6 7.08 -8.60 -39.72
CA ARG A 6 6.05 -7.84 -39.02
C ARG A 6 6.70 -6.54 -38.53
N ARG A 7 6.35 -5.43 -39.15
CA ARG A 7 6.61 -4.10 -38.59
C ARG A 7 5.95 -4.05 -37.22
N VAL A 8 6.76 -4.21 -36.19
CA VAL A 8 6.37 -3.91 -34.81
C VAL A 8 6.02 -2.43 -34.78
N SER A 9 4.76 -2.10 -34.56
CA SER A 9 4.35 -0.71 -34.42
C SER A 9 5.20 -0.06 -33.32
N ALA A 10 5.77 1.12 -33.57
CA ALA A 10 6.72 1.84 -32.70
C ALA A 10 6.11 2.32 -31.35
N VAL A 11 4.91 1.90 -31.02
CA VAL A 11 4.23 2.20 -29.75
C VAL A 11 3.96 0.86 -29.06
N SER A 12 4.87 0.44 -28.19
CA SER A 12 4.66 -0.73 -27.34
C SER A 12 3.52 -0.43 -26.36
N ALA A 13 2.41 -1.14 -26.49
CA ALA A 13 1.32 -1.16 -25.51
C ALA A 13 1.50 -2.29 -24.47
N ALA A 14 2.72 -2.77 -24.31
CA ALA A 14 3.09 -3.84 -23.39
C ALA A 14 4.14 -3.36 -22.39
N LEU A 15 3.98 -3.77 -21.13
CA LEU A 15 5.00 -3.61 -20.10
C LEU A 15 6.20 -4.53 -20.41
N ALA A 16 7.34 -4.29 -19.73
CA ALA A 16 8.55 -5.07 -19.89
C ALA A 16 8.35 -6.51 -19.39
N GLN A 17 8.15 -7.47 -20.29
CA GLN A 17 7.88 -8.87 -19.95
C GLN A 17 9.12 -9.60 -19.43
N ASP A 18 8.92 -10.64 -18.61
CA ASP A 18 9.93 -11.59 -18.12
C ASP A 18 11.11 -10.97 -17.34
N ARG A 19 10.87 -9.82 -16.68
CA ARG A 19 11.91 -9.08 -15.96
C ARG A 19 11.98 -9.46 -14.47
N LEU A 20 10.86 -9.82 -13.86
CA LEU A 20 10.77 -9.99 -12.41
C LEU A 20 10.65 -11.46 -12.02
N GLY A 21 11.54 -11.89 -11.11
CA GLY A 21 11.43 -13.17 -10.39
C GLY A 21 10.77 -12.98 -9.02
N VAL A 22 10.61 -14.10 -8.28
CA VAL A 22 10.03 -14.08 -6.91
C VAL A 22 10.72 -13.07 -5.99
N PRO A 23 12.08 -13.03 -5.86
CA PRO A 23 12.72 -12.07 -4.96
C PRO A 23 12.40 -10.62 -5.31
N SER A 24 12.43 -10.27 -6.60
CA SER A 24 12.16 -8.89 -7.04
C SER A 24 10.75 -8.45 -6.67
N VAL A 25 9.75 -9.33 -6.87
CA VAL A 25 8.35 -9.02 -6.52
C VAL A 25 8.18 -8.92 -5.00
N VAL A 26 8.82 -9.80 -4.22
CA VAL A 26 8.83 -9.72 -2.75
C VAL A 26 9.40 -8.37 -2.29
N PHE A 27 10.52 -7.94 -2.87
CA PHE A 27 11.12 -6.65 -2.52
C PHE A 27 10.21 -5.47 -2.86
N PHE A 28 9.54 -5.46 -4.02
CA PHE A 28 8.56 -4.41 -4.34
C PHE A 28 7.42 -4.37 -3.32
N VAL A 29 6.88 -5.53 -2.99
CA VAL A 29 5.73 -5.69 -2.10
C VAL A 29 6.06 -5.23 -0.68
N ILE A 30 7.17 -5.73 -0.10
CA ILE A 30 7.55 -5.37 1.27
C ILE A 30 8.05 -3.92 1.34
N SER A 31 8.72 -3.40 0.31
CA SER A 31 9.13 -1.99 0.26
C SER A 31 7.93 -1.05 0.21
N ALA A 32 6.82 -1.45 -0.44
CA ALA A 32 5.57 -0.67 -0.40
C ALA A 32 4.98 -0.61 1.01
N ALA A 33 5.10 -1.70 1.77
CA ALA A 33 4.67 -1.76 3.18
C ALA A 33 5.60 -0.99 4.13
N ALA A 34 6.85 -0.67 3.72
CA ALA A 34 7.80 0.20 4.41
C ALA A 34 7.95 -0.13 5.92
N PRO A 35 8.57 -1.27 6.29
CA PRO A 35 8.56 -1.76 7.67
C PRO A 35 9.00 -0.76 8.72
N LEU A 36 10.11 -0.07 8.51
CA LEU A 36 10.61 0.90 9.48
C LEU A 36 9.67 2.11 9.62
N THR A 37 9.05 2.54 8.50
CA THR A 37 8.02 3.59 8.51
C THR A 37 6.80 3.18 9.34
N VAL A 38 6.37 1.93 9.23
CA VAL A 38 5.25 1.41 10.02
C VAL A 38 5.61 1.31 11.49
N ILE A 39 6.78 0.77 11.83
CA ILE A 39 7.18 0.57 13.22
C ILE A 39 7.41 1.92 13.92
N GLY A 40 8.17 2.83 13.32
CA GLY A 40 8.42 4.15 13.88
C GLY A 40 7.23 5.11 13.80
N GLY A 41 6.37 4.99 12.80
CA GLY A 41 5.23 5.89 12.57
C GLY A 41 3.89 5.29 12.99
N SER A 42 3.41 4.26 12.29
CA SER A 42 2.04 3.74 12.50
C SER A 42 1.88 3.02 13.83
N VAL A 43 2.86 2.25 14.31
CA VAL A 43 2.81 1.55 15.60
C VAL A 43 2.75 2.55 16.74
N THR A 44 3.66 3.53 16.75
CA THR A 44 3.67 4.58 17.79
C THR A 44 2.40 5.41 17.78
N ALA A 45 1.88 5.75 16.58
CA ALA A 45 0.60 6.44 16.42
C ALA A 45 -0.59 5.61 16.91
N ALA A 46 -0.58 4.28 16.68
CA ALA A 46 -1.64 3.39 17.14
C ALA A 46 -1.72 3.38 18.68
N TYR A 47 -0.59 3.22 19.37
CA TYR A 47 -0.55 3.32 20.83
C TYR A 47 -0.99 4.70 21.34
N ALA A 48 -0.41 5.78 20.79
CA ALA A 48 -0.65 7.15 21.26
C ALA A 48 -2.11 7.60 21.09
N ALA A 49 -2.66 7.39 19.88
CA ALA A 49 -3.99 7.88 19.52
C ALA A 49 -5.12 7.09 20.18
N THR A 50 -4.94 5.79 20.36
CA THR A 50 -6.03 4.91 20.80
C THR A 50 -5.97 4.55 22.27
N GLY A 51 -4.77 4.60 22.89
CA GLY A 51 -4.56 4.10 24.25
C GLY A 51 -4.66 2.58 24.39
N VAL A 52 -4.74 1.83 23.28
CA VAL A 52 -4.90 0.38 23.26
C VAL A 52 -3.54 -0.28 23.17
N ILE A 53 -3.23 -1.17 24.12
CA ILE A 53 -1.95 -1.92 24.13
C ILE A 53 -1.95 -3.12 23.19
N GLY A 54 -3.10 -3.55 22.66
CA GLY A 54 -3.27 -4.73 21.80
C GLY A 54 -2.80 -4.58 20.36
N VAL A 55 -1.93 -3.62 20.04
CA VAL A 55 -1.39 -3.38 18.68
C VAL A 55 -0.69 -4.62 18.10
N PRO A 56 0.17 -5.37 18.83
CA PRO A 56 0.79 -6.58 18.31
C PRO A 56 -0.22 -7.66 17.91
N LEU A 57 -1.25 -7.85 18.74
CA LEU A 57 -2.32 -8.79 18.47
C LEU A 57 -3.15 -8.38 17.24
N ALA A 58 -3.41 -7.08 17.05
CA ALA A 58 -4.10 -6.56 15.88
C ALA A 58 -3.33 -6.87 14.58
N PHE A 59 -2.01 -6.73 14.55
CA PHE A 59 -1.19 -7.10 13.38
C PHE A 59 -1.26 -8.60 13.07
N ILE A 60 -1.23 -9.48 14.09
CA ILE A 60 -1.39 -10.93 13.89
C ILE A 60 -2.75 -11.25 13.29
N LEU A 61 -3.83 -10.69 13.85
CA LEU A 61 -5.19 -10.97 13.40
C LEU A 61 -5.45 -10.44 11.99
N LEU A 62 -5.02 -9.22 11.70
CA LEU A 62 -5.13 -8.65 10.36
C LEU A 62 -4.30 -9.44 9.36
N GLY A 63 -3.08 -9.86 9.72
CA GLY A 63 -2.27 -10.75 8.91
C GLY A 63 -2.96 -12.06 8.58
N ALA A 64 -3.67 -12.66 9.56
CA ALA A 64 -4.46 -13.87 9.35
C ALA A 64 -5.67 -13.62 8.43
N ILE A 65 -6.40 -12.50 8.61
CA ILE A 65 -7.52 -12.11 7.73
C ILE A 65 -7.04 -11.89 6.30
N LEU A 66 -5.93 -11.18 6.13
CA LEU A 66 -5.33 -10.93 4.83
C LEU A 66 -4.73 -12.21 4.22
N GLY A 67 -4.23 -13.13 5.03
CA GLY A 67 -3.82 -14.47 4.61
C GLY A 67 -4.99 -15.27 4.03
N LEU A 68 -6.17 -15.22 4.66
CA LEU A 68 -7.40 -15.83 4.13
C LEU A 68 -7.86 -15.14 2.83
N PHE A 69 -7.81 -13.82 2.78
CA PHE A 69 -8.07 -13.05 1.56
C PHE A 69 -7.12 -13.48 0.42
N ALA A 70 -5.82 -13.61 0.74
CA ALA A 70 -4.80 -13.96 -0.24
C ALA A 70 -5.07 -15.34 -0.90
N VAL A 71 -5.70 -16.29 -0.20
CA VAL A 71 -6.05 -17.61 -0.79
C VAL A 71 -6.88 -17.44 -2.07
N GLY A 72 -7.94 -16.66 -2.02
CA GLY A 72 -8.79 -16.38 -3.18
C GLY A 72 -8.10 -15.46 -4.20
N TYR A 73 -7.44 -14.42 -3.71
CA TYR A 73 -6.78 -13.39 -4.51
C TYR A 73 -5.71 -13.97 -5.44
N VAL A 74 -4.78 -14.75 -4.90
CA VAL A 74 -3.70 -15.36 -5.70
C VAL A 74 -4.20 -16.53 -6.56
N THR A 75 -5.30 -17.18 -6.17
CA THR A 75 -5.94 -18.19 -7.03
C THR A 75 -6.53 -17.53 -8.27
N MET A 76 -7.22 -16.40 -8.12
CA MET A 76 -7.75 -15.65 -9.26
C MET A 76 -6.64 -15.07 -10.16
N ALA A 77 -5.46 -14.74 -9.61
CA ALA A 77 -4.29 -14.28 -10.37
C ALA A 77 -3.83 -15.27 -11.44
N ARG A 78 -4.10 -16.57 -11.26
CA ARG A 78 -3.77 -17.63 -12.26
C ARG A 78 -4.65 -17.55 -13.50
N TYR A 79 -5.82 -16.95 -13.40
CA TYR A 79 -6.83 -16.85 -14.45
C TYR A 79 -6.89 -15.45 -15.07
N VAL A 80 -6.57 -14.43 -14.27
CA VAL A 80 -6.66 -13.01 -14.66
C VAL A 80 -5.30 -12.34 -14.42
N VAL A 81 -4.49 -12.24 -15.47
CA VAL A 81 -3.21 -11.52 -15.46
C VAL A 81 -3.45 -10.12 -16.02
N ASN A 82 -3.40 -9.11 -15.14
CA ASN A 82 -3.67 -7.72 -15.50
C ASN A 82 -3.05 -6.78 -14.46
N ALA A 83 -2.25 -5.82 -14.90
CA ALA A 83 -1.64 -4.80 -14.04
C ALA A 83 -2.67 -3.89 -13.31
N GLY A 84 -3.92 -3.89 -13.77
CA GLY A 84 -5.05 -3.23 -13.06
C GLY A 84 -5.59 -4.02 -11.85
N ALA A 85 -4.99 -5.17 -11.47
CA ALA A 85 -5.27 -5.93 -10.25
C ALA A 85 -6.76 -5.93 -9.81
N PHE A 86 -7.10 -5.21 -8.76
CA PHE A 86 -8.46 -5.13 -8.19
C PHE A 86 -9.53 -4.75 -9.20
N TYR A 87 -9.24 -3.76 -10.07
CA TYR A 87 -10.12 -3.36 -11.16
C TYR A 87 -10.46 -4.54 -12.06
N ALA A 88 -9.46 -5.28 -12.52
CA ALA A 88 -9.65 -6.40 -13.42
C ALA A 88 -10.41 -7.55 -12.76
N TYR A 89 -10.11 -7.83 -11.49
CA TYR A 89 -10.80 -8.87 -10.72
C TYR A 89 -12.26 -8.53 -10.51
N THR A 90 -12.56 -7.29 -10.12
CA THR A 90 -13.94 -6.82 -9.95
C THR A 90 -14.69 -6.82 -11.28
N ALA A 91 -14.05 -6.41 -12.36
CA ALA A 91 -14.67 -6.45 -13.70
C ALA A 91 -15.04 -7.88 -14.14
N LYS A 92 -14.20 -8.87 -13.81
CA LYS A 92 -14.44 -10.29 -14.14
C LYS A 92 -15.42 -10.97 -13.19
N GLY A 93 -15.37 -10.64 -11.90
CA GLY A 93 -16.22 -11.25 -10.88
C GLY A 93 -17.60 -10.61 -10.77
N LEU A 94 -17.68 -9.30 -10.56
CA LEU A 94 -18.93 -8.58 -10.31
C LEU A 94 -19.48 -7.83 -11.53
N GLY A 95 -18.68 -7.71 -12.59
CA GLY A 95 -19.08 -7.05 -13.83
C GLY A 95 -18.32 -5.76 -14.11
N ARG A 96 -18.26 -5.39 -15.39
CA ARG A 96 -17.43 -4.29 -15.88
C ARG A 96 -17.73 -2.91 -15.24
N PRO A 97 -19.00 -2.50 -15.01
CA PRO A 97 -19.27 -1.22 -14.34
C PRO A 97 -18.70 -1.14 -12.93
N LEU A 98 -18.81 -2.24 -12.13
CA LEU A 98 -18.22 -2.32 -10.80
C LEU A 98 -16.69 -2.41 -10.86
N GLY A 99 -16.12 -3.01 -11.90
CA GLY A 99 -14.68 -2.92 -12.17
C GLY A 99 -14.22 -1.48 -12.35
N VAL A 100 -14.93 -0.69 -13.18
CA VAL A 100 -14.59 0.73 -13.36
C VAL A 100 -14.76 1.51 -12.05
N ALA A 101 -15.79 1.21 -11.24
CA ALA A 101 -15.93 1.79 -9.90
C ALA A 101 -14.70 1.50 -9.02
N THR A 102 -14.27 0.24 -8.97
CA THR A 102 -13.06 -0.15 -8.24
C THR A 102 -11.81 0.56 -8.76
N ALA A 103 -11.72 0.84 -10.07
CA ALA A 103 -10.60 1.60 -10.63
C ALA A 103 -10.52 3.02 -10.06
N TRP A 104 -11.62 3.73 -9.94
CA TRP A 104 -11.67 5.08 -9.38
C TRP A 104 -11.34 5.07 -7.87
N VAL A 105 -11.90 4.11 -7.12
CA VAL A 105 -11.55 3.91 -5.71
C VAL A 105 -10.05 3.64 -5.56
N ALA A 106 -9.48 2.78 -6.39
CA ALA A 106 -8.06 2.45 -6.36
C ALA A 106 -7.15 3.66 -6.64
N LEU A 107 -7.49 4.45 -7.67
CA LEU A 107 -6.74 5.67 -7.98
C LEU A 107 -6.76 6.65 -6.81
N LEU A 108 -7.91 6.85 -6.15
CA LEU A 108 -8.00 7.71 -4.97
C LEU A 108 -7.20 7.15 -3.80
N ALA A 109 -7.36 5.86 -3.47
CA ALA A 109 -6.75 5.22 -2.33
C ALA A 109 -5.21 5.22 -2.43
N TYR A 110 -4.69 4.75 -3.57
CA TYR A 110 -3.24 4.69 -3.76
C TYR A 110 -2.59 6.06 -3.87
N ASN A 111 -3.28 7.04 -4.49
CA ASN A 111 -2.79 8.42 -4.49
C ASN A 111 -2.76 9.00 -3.08
N ALA A 112 -3.80 8.78 -2.27
CA ALA A 112 -3.84 9.24 -0.89
C ALA A 112 -2.68 8.65 -0.06
N LEU A 113 -2.42 7.34 -0.19
CA LEU A 113 -1.27 6.70 0.46
C LEU A 113 0.06 7.30 0.02
N GLN A 114 0.27 7.50 -1.30
CA GLN A 114 1.52 8.03 -1.81
C GLN A 114 1.76 9.49 -1.43
N VAL A 115 0.76 10.36 -1.55
CA VAL A 115 0.97 11.79 -1.26
C VAL A 115 1.26 12.02 0.22
N GLY A 116 0.69 11.19 1.12
CA GLY A 116 1.02 11.20 2.53
C GLY A 116 2.51 11.01 2.81
N LEU A 117 3.17 10.13 2.05
CA LEU A 117 4.59 9.87 2.22
C LEU A 117 5.48 11.08 1.91
N TYR A 118 5.07 12.01 1.02
CA TYR A 118 5.83 13.25 0.78
C TYR A 118 5.85 14.16 2.00
N GLY A 119 4.76 14.20 2.77
CA GLY A 119 4.72 14.94 4.03
C GLY A 119 5.66 14.33 5.06
N MET A 120 5.55 13.01 5.26
CA MET A 120 6.33 12.31 6.28
C MET A 120 7.83 12.31 5.97
N ILE A 121 8.24 12.12 4.71
CA ILE A 121 9.67 12.16 4.35
C ILE A 121 10.26 13.56 4.55
N GLY A 122 9.48 14.61 4.29
CA GLY A 122 9.85 15.98 4.59
C GLY A 122 10.09 16.17 6.09
N ALA A 123 9.10 15.85 6.90
CA ALA A 123 9.16 16.00 8.36
C ALA A 123 10.27 15.13 9.01
N ALA A 124 10.47 13.91 8.53
CA ALA A 124 11.53 13.02 9.02
C ALA A 124 12.95 13.48 8.63
N GLY A 125 13.09 14.15 7.49
CA GLY A 125 14.37 14.66 7.03
C GLY A 125 14.81 15.97 7.69
N GLU A 126 13.87 16.80 8.14
CA GLU A 126 14.18 18.10 8.77
C GLU A 126 15.16 17.99 9.94
N PRO A 127 14.92 17.16 10.99
CA PRO A 127 15.83 17.06 12.12
C PRO A 127 17.22 16.54 11.71
N LEU A 128 17.32 15.57 10.81
CA LEU A 128 18.60 15.04 10.33
C LEU A 128 19.45 16.13 9.63
N ILE A 129 18.82 16.96 8.81
CA ILE A 129 19.49 18.04 8.11
C ILE A 129 19.90 19.14 9.10
N ALA A 130 19.02 19.46 10.07
CA ALA A 130 19.33 20.43 11.12
C ALA A 130 20.54 20.02 11.98
N ASP A 131 20.63 18.74 12.33
CA ASP A 131 21.75 18.18 13.10
C ASP A 131 23.09 18.27 12.34
N TRP A 132 23.05 18.08 11.02
CA TRP A 132 24.28 18.09 10.21
C TRP A 132 24.74 19.49 9.79
N PHE A 133 23.77 20.39 9.55
CA PHE A 133 24.06 21.71 8.94
C PHE A 133 23.69 22.89 9.83
N GLY A 134 23.16 22.63 11.04
CA GLY A 134 22.73 23.68 11.98
C GLY A 134 21.39 24.35 11.64
N SER A 135 20.81 24.03 10.48
CA SER A 135 19.48 24.49 10.06
C SER A 135 18.93 23.52 9.00
N SER A 136 17.60 23.40 8.92
CA SER A 136 16.95 22.60 7.88
C SER A 136 16.12 23.47 6.95
N PRO A 137 15.99 23.07 5.67
CA PRO A 137 14.98 23.64 4.80
C PRO A 137 13.58 23.19 5.29
N PRO A 138 12.51 23.93 4.92
CA PRO A 138 11.15 23.49 5.22
C PRO A 138 10.84 22.12 4.58
N TRP A 139 9.97 21.33 5.22
CA TRP A 139 9.61 19.98 4.85
C TRP A 139 9.31 19.78 3.34
N TRP A 140 8.67 20.76 2.71
CA TRP A 140 8.28 20.69 1.31
C TRP A 140 9.47 20.71 0.35
N VAL A 141 10.61 21.31 0.74
CA VAL A 141 11.86 21.27 -0.06
C VAL A 141 12.40 19.84 -0.12
N ILE A 142 12.43 19.17 1.04
CA ILE A 142 12.84 17.75 1.14
C ILE A 142 11.86 16.88 0.37
N GLY A 143 10.55 17.14 0.53
CA GLY A 143 9.49 16.49 -0.23
C GLY A 143 9.65 16.65 -1.75
N LEU A 144 10.05 17.84 -2.24
CA LEU A 144 10.33 18.09 -3.66
C LEU A 144 11.56 17.31 -4.15
N VAL A 145 12.60 17.21 -3.35
CA VAL A 145 13.78 16.38 -3.71
C VAL A 145 13.35 14.92 -3.86
N ALA A 146 12.59 14.38 -2.90
CA ALA A 146 12.05 13.03 -2.97
C ALA A 146 11.13 12.85 -4.19
N TRP A 147 10.32 13.85 -4.51
CA TRP A 147 9.44 13.86 -5.69
C TRP A 147 10.24 13.78 -7.01
N VAL A 148 11.30 14.59 -7.16
CA VAL A 148 12.17 14.54 -8.36
C VAL A 148 12.78 13.14 -8.50
N LEU A 149 13.39 12.62 -7.43
CA LEU A 149 14.04 11.31 -7.45
C LEU A 149 13.05 10.18 -7.78
N THR A 150 11.85 10.22 -7.16
CA THR A 150 10.78 9.25 -7.43
C THR A 150 10.29 9.33 -8.87
N GLY A 151 10.10 10.54 -9.41
CA GLY A 151 9.71 10.76 -10.81
C GLY A 151 10.73 10.23 -11.80
N VAL A 152 12.01 10.48 -11.57
CA VAL A 152 13.12 9.97 -12.40
C VAL A 152 13.14 8.43 -12.38
N LEU A 153 13.09 7.82 -11.20
CA LEU A 153 13.07 6.36 -11.05
C LEU A 153 11.82 5.73 -11.68
N GLY A 154 10.66 6.40 -11.62
CA GLY A 154 9.42 5.95 -12.25
C GLY A 154 9.49 5.86 -13.78
N LEU A 155 10.41 6.59 -14.42
CA LEU A 155 10.68 6.53 -15.86
C LEU A 155 11.75 5.50 -16.24
N MET A 156 12.44 4.94 -15.24
CA MET A 156 13.48 3.93 -15.46
C MET A 156 12.90 2.53 -15.66
N ARG A 157 13.77 1.58 -15.94
CA ARG A 157 13.41 0.16 -16.08
C ARG A 157 13.03 -0.41 -14.71
N VAL A 158 12.01 -1.26 -14.69
CA VAL A 158 11.51 -1.89 -13.46
C VAL A 158 12.57 -2.72 -12.70
N ASP A 159 13.48 -3.36 -13.43
CA ASP A 159 14.57 -4.15 -12.83
C ASP A 159 15.60 -3.26 -12.08
N VAL A 160 15.80 -2.01 -12.51
CA VAL A 160 16.62 -1.02 -11.79
C VAL A 160 15.96 -0.66 -10.46
N ASN A 161 14.66 -0.33 -10.51
CA ASN A 161 13.88 -0.03 -9.31
C ASN A 161 13.91 -1.21 -8.32
N GLY A 162 13.73 -2.44 -8.81
CA GLY A 162 13.79 -3.64 -7.97
C GLY A 162 15.12 -3.81 -7.25
N LYS A 163 16.27 -3.47 -7.88
CA LYS A 163 17.59 -3.51 -7.25
C LYS A 163 17.73 -2.44 -6.16
N VAL A 164 17.30 -1.19 -6.45
CA VAL A 164 17.32 -0.11 -5.46
C VAL A 164 16.50 -0.50 -4.24
N LEU A 165 15.27 -0.93 -4.46
CA LEU A 165 14.37 -1.35 -3.37
C LEU A 165 14.91 -2.54 -2.58
N SER A 166 15.58 -3.50 -3.23
CA SER A 166 16.14 -4.65 -2.51
C SER A 166 17.26 -4.27 -1.54
N VAL A 167 18.14 -3.33 -1.92
CA VAL A 167 19.20 -2.84 -1.05
C VAL A 167 18.61 -2.07 0.13
N LEU A 168 17.71 -1.12 -0.15
CA LEU A 168 17.06 -0.32 0.89
C LEU A 168 16.31 -1.20 1.88
N LEU A 169 15.49 -2.14 1.41
CA LEU A 169 14.70 -3.02 2.26
C LEU A 169 15.57 -3.96 3.12
N LEU A 170 16.64 -4.55 2.58
CA LEU A 170 17.49 -5.45 3.35
C LEU A 170 18.20 -4.71 4.49
N THR A 171 18.69 -3.48 4.24
CA THR A 171 19.28 -2.65 5.29
C THR A 171 18.25 -2.22 6.33
N GLU A 172 17.04 -1.90 5.88
CA GLU A 172 15.90 -1.54 6.75
C GLU A 172 15.50 -2.70 7.66
N ILE A 173 15.29 -3.90 7.13
CA ILE A 173 14.96 -5.07 7.95
C ILE A 173 16.09 -5.39 8.94
N ALA A 174 17.34 -5.28 8.51
CA ALA A 174 18.49 -5.55 9.38
C ALA A 174 18.52 -4.59 10.59
N ILE A 175 18.25 -3.30 10.39
CA ILE A 175 18.23 -2.32 11.49
C ILE A 175 17.03 -2.54 12.42
N VAL A 176 15.84 -2.86 11.86
CA VAL A 176 14.65 -3.19 12.66
C VAL A 176 14.91 -4.40 13.54
N VAL A 177 15.47 -5.49 13.00
CA VAL A 177 15.81 -6.69 13.78
C VAL A 177 16.86 -6.36 14.86
N LEU A 178 17.82 -5.49 14.55
CA LEU A 178 18.79 -5.05 15.54
C LEU A 178 18.14 -4.27 16.70
N PHE A 179 17.18 -3.38 16.38
CA PHE A 179 16.41 -2.65 17.39
C PHE A 179 15.54 -3.59 18.23
N ASP A 180 14.83 -4.52 17.59
CA ASP A 180 14.01 -5.53 18.29
C ASP A 180 14.86 -6.37 19.26
N ILE A 181 16.04 -6.82 18.83
CA ILE A 181 16.97 -7.58 19.69
C ILE A 181 17.42 -6.72 20.87
N ALA A 182 17.80 -5.46 20.62
CA ALA A 182 18.25 -4.54 21.67
C ALA A 182 17.14 -4.28 22.70
N ASP A 183 15.91 -4.08 22.25
CA ASP A 183 14.75 -3.89 23.14
C ASP A 183 14.45 -5.16 23.94
N LEU A 184 14.52 -6.33 23.33
CA LEU A 184 14.24 -7.59 23.99
C LEU A 184 15.30 -7.97 25.06
N ILE A 185 16.56 -7.60 24.89
CA ILE A 185 17.61 -7.91 25.88
C ILE A 185 17.72 -6.88 27.00
N ASN A 186 16.98 -5.76 26.93
CA ASN A 186 16.98 -4.70 27.91
C ASN A 186 15.56 -4.46 28.50
N PRO A 187 14.96 -5.47 29.18
CA PRO A 187 13.62 -5.32 29.72
C PRO A 187 13.57 -4.29 30.85
N ALA A 188 12.41 -3.60 30.93
CA ALA A 188 12.10 -2.75 32.09
C ALA A 188 12.12 -3.56 33.41
N ALA A 189 12.14 -2.87 34.55
CA ALA A 189 12.12 -3.52 35.86
C ALA A 189 10.91 -4.45 36.09
N SER A 190 9.79 -4.21 35.36
CA SER A 190 8.60 -5.08 35.35
C SER A 190 8.80 -6.41 34.62
N GLY A 191 9.93 -6.58 33.91
CA GLY A 191 10.21 -7.77 33.11
C GLY A 191 9.38 -7.84 31.81
N TYR A 192 9.31 -9.04 31.23
CA TYR A 192 8.53 -9.29 30.03
C TYR A 192 7.05 -9.41 30.37
N SER A 193 6.20 -8.70 29.60
CA SER A 193 4.74 -8.84 29.65
C SER A 193 4.21 -9.35 28.33
N LEU A 194 3.24 -10.27 28.40
CA LEU A 194 2.44 -10.74 27.26
C LEU A 194 1.03 -10.17 27.26
N ASP A 195 0.75 -9.19 28.10
CA ASP A 195 -0.58 -8.56 28.22
C ASP A 195 -1.04 -7.95 26.91
N VAL A 196 -0.11 -7.48 26.08
CA VAL A 196 -0.38 -6.95 24.74
C VAL A 196 -1.01 -7.96 23.79
N PHE A 197 -0.85 -9.26 24.07
CA PHE A 197 -1.45 -10.35 23.30
C PHE A 197 -2.75 -10.88 23.94
N ASN A 198 -3.23 -10.28 25.06
CA ASN A 198 -4.46 -10.71 25.67
C ASN A 198 -5.64 -10.39 24.73
N PRO A 199 -6.49 -11.41 24.41
CA PRO A 199 -7.66 -11.20 23.55
C PRO A 199 -8.63 -10.13 24.05
N SER A 200 -8.68 -9.83 25.35
CA SER A 200 -9.50 -8.76 25.91
C SER A 200 -9.21 -7.38 25.30
N ASN A 201 -7.98 -7.16 24.85
CA ASN A 201 -7.56 -5.91 24.17
C ASN A 201 -8.27 -5.69 22.83
N LEU A 202 -8.94 -6.70 22.27
CA LEU A 202 -9.75 -6.56 21.06
C LEU A 202 -11.17 -6.07 21.31
N PHE A 203 -11.57 -5.96 22.58
CA PHE A 203 -12.93 -5.60 22.98
C PHE A 203 -12.97 -4.30 23.80
N VAL A 204 -11.96 -3.46 23.61
CA VAL A 204 -11.85 -2.15 24.28
C VAL A 204 -12.24 -1.01 23.34
N PRO A 205 -12.70 0.14 23.87
CA PRO A 205 -12.88 1.34 23.07
C PRO A 205 -11.59 1.72 22.33
N GLY A 206 -11.70 2.17 21.08
CA GLY A 206 -10.54 2.56 20.25
C GLY A 206 -9.98 1.41 19.38
N ILE A 207 -10.40 0.15 19.57
CA ILE A 207 -9.89 -0.98 18.76
C ILE A 207 -10.13 -0.77 17.26
N GLY A 208 -11.24 -0.16 16.87
CA GLY A 208 -11.51 0.12 15.46
C GLY A 208 -10.51 1.10 14.85
N ALA A 209 -9.99 2.04 15.62
CA ALA A 209 -8.93 2.94 15.19
C ALA A 209 -7.57 2.21 15.11
N VAL A 210 -7.24 1.32 16.06
CA VAL A 210 -6.07 0.43 15.94
C VAL A 210 -6.14 -0.37 14.64
N VAL A 211 -7.27 -1.01 14.38
CA VAL A 211 -7.49 -1.82 13.17
C VAL A 211 -7.34 -0.97 11.91
N ALA A 212 -7.85 0.29 11.91
CA ALA A 212 -7.71 1.21 10.78
C ALA A 212 -6.26 1.58 10.48
N ILE A 213 -5.47 1.89 11.52
CA ILE A 213 -4.05 2.22 11.37
C ILE A 213 -3.25 0.98 10.95
N CYS A 214 -3.50 -0.16 11.58
CA CYS A 214 -2.82 -1.40 11.25
C CYS A 214 -3.14 -1.90 9.84
N ILE A 215 -4.40 -1.82 9.36
CA ILE A 215 -4.73 -2.27 7.99
C ILE A 215 -4.08 -1.39 6.93
N ALA A 216 -3.99 -0.07 7.16
CA ALA A 216 -3.26 0.84 6.26
C ALA A 216 -1.77 0.48 6.17
N SER A 217 -1.19 -0.04 7.25
CA SER A 217 0.21 -0.51 7.31
C SER A 217 0.49 -1.76 6.46
N PHE A 218 -0.53 -2.50 6.08
CA PHE A 218 -0.40 -3.61 5.14
C PHE A 218 -0.48 -3.17 3.68
N ALA A 219 -0.75 -1.89 3.38
CA ALA A 219 -0.85 -1.41 2.00
C ALA A 219 0.41 -1.75 1.21
N GLY A 220 0.22 -2.32 0.04
CA GLY A 220 1.32 -2.78 -0.81
C GLY A 220 1.43 -4.30 -0.93
N PHE A 221 0.96 -5.11 0.03
CA PHE A 221 1.04 -6.57 -0.05
C PHE A 221 0.35 -7.14 -1.30
N GLU A 222 -0.69 -6.47 -1.75
CA GLU A 222 -1.49 -6.81 -2.91
C GLU A 222 -0.84 -6.44 -4.25
N SER A 223 0.20 -5.59 -4.23
CA SER A 223 0.86 -5.10 -5.45
C SER A 223 1.58 -6.21 -6.25
N SER A 224 1.79 -7.38 -5.66
CA SER A 224 2.30 -8.57 -6.35
C SER A 224 1.55 -8.87 -7.66
N VAL A 225 0.22 -8.66 -7.68
CA VAL A 225 -0.63 -8.84 -8.87
C VAL A 225 -0.43 -7.72 -9.88
N VAL A 226 -0.16 -6.49 -9.45
CA VAL A 226 0.11 -5.34 -10.34
C VAL A 226 1.33 -5.62 -11.23
N PHE A 227 2.33 -6.30 -10.69
CA PHE A 227 3.54 -6.69 -11.41
C PHE A 227 3.40 -8.01 -12.18
N SER A 228 2.23 -8.65 -12.17
CA SER A 228 2.02 -9.97 -12.80
C SER A 228 2.38 -10.02 -14.28
N GLU A 229 2.16 -8.94 -15.05
CA GLU A 229 2.49 -8.87 -16.48
C GLU A 229 4.00 -8.79 -16.75
N GLU A 230 4.82 -8.40 -15.75
CA GLU A 230 6.28 -8.24 -15.85
C GLU A 230 7.04 -9.43 -15.25
N THR A 231 6.34 -10.41 -14.64
CA THR A 231 6.94 -11.60 -14.03
C THR A 231 7.19 -12.73 -15.05
N LYS A 232 8.27 -13.50 -14.80
CA LYS A 232 8.62 -14.66 -15.64
C LYS A 232 7.57 -15.77 -15.59
N ASP A 233 7.00 -16.02 -14.40
CA ASP A 233 5.94 -17.00 -14.18
C ASP A 233 4.92 -16.42 -13.17
N PRO A 234 3.89 -15.71 -13.65
CA PRO A 234 2.88 -15.09 -12.77
C PRO A 234 2.15 -16.12 -11.89
N ARG A 235 1.92 -17.33 -12.40
CA ARG A 235 1.18 -18.38 -11.68
C ARG A 235 1.91 -18.87 -10.42
N ARG A 236 3.22 -18.79 -10.41
CA ARG A 236 4.09 -19.18 -9.29
C ARG A 236 4.57 -17.97 -8.50
N THR A 237 5.04 -16.93 -9.19
CA THR A 237 5.66 -15.75 -8.58
C THR A 237 4.68 -14.98 -7.70
N VAL A 238 3.47 -14.70 -8.19
CA VAL A 238 2.47 -13.92 -7.46
C VAL A 238 2.07 -14.59 -6.14
N PRO A 239 1.65 -15.88 -6.10
CA PRO A 239 1.31 -16.52 -4.84
C PRO A 239 2.45 -16.55 -3.84
N ILE A 240 3.65 -16.95 -4.26
CA ILE A 240 4.80 -17.06 -3.37
C ILE A 240 5.16 -15.69 -2.80
N ALA A 241 5.24 -14.66 -3.64
CA ALA A 241 5.58 -13.31 -3.20
C ALA A 241 4.53 -12.73 -2.22
N THR A 242 3.24 -12.95 -2.48
CA THR A 242 2.17 -12.48 -1.61
C THR A 242 2.25 -13.11 -0.22
N TYR A 243 2.40 -14.45 -0.14
CA TYR A 243 2.46 -15.13 1.16
C TYR A 243 3.74 -14.82 1.93
N ILE A 244 4.90 -14.75 1.26
CA ILE A 244 6.16 -14.35 1.91
C ILE A 244 6.01 -12.93 2.46
N ALA A 245 5.50 -12.00 1.66
CA ALA A 245 5.33 -10.62 2.09
C ALA A 245 4.38 -10.51 3.29
N LEU A 246 3.21 -11.16 3.25
CA LEU A 246 2.27 -11.15 4.38
C LEU A 246 2.87 -11.74 5.64
N ALA A 247 3.59 -12.86 5.54
CA ALA A 247 4.22 -13.49 6.70
C ALA A 247 5.31 -12.59 7.32
N VAL A 248 6.17 -11.99 6.46
CA VAL A 248 7.23 -11.08 6.92
C VAL A 248 6.63 -9.82 7.53
N ILE A 249 5.70 -9.16 6.84
CA ILE A 249 5.08 -7.91 7.30
C ILE A 249 4.34 -8.14 8.62
N SER A 250 3.44 -9.13 8.67
CA SER A 250 2.65 -9.43 9.86
C SER A 250 3.51 -9.83 11.05
N GLY A 251 4.50 -10.73 10.82
CA GLY A 251 5.40 -11.18 11.86
C GLY A 251 6.32 -10.08 12.40
N LEU A 252 6.89 -9.27 11.48
CA LEU A 252 7.80 -8.19 11.86
C LEU A 252 7.05 -7.11 12.65
N TYR A 253 5.87 -6.66 12.15
CA TYR A 253 5.11 -5.62 12.84
C TYR A 253 4.60 -6.05 14.21
N ALA A 254 4.13 -7.30 14.33
CA ALA A 254 3.72 -7.84 15.62
C ALA A 254 4.90 -7.98 16.59
N LEU A 255 6.05 -8.46 16.10
CA LEU A 255 7.26 -8.60 16.90
C LEU A 255 7.77 -7.23 17.36
N SER A 256 7.98 -6.29 16.44
CA SER A 256 8.54 -4.98 16.74
C SER A 256 7.64 -4.14 17.63
N SER A 257 6.31 -4.19 17.39
CA SER A 257 5.37 -3.49 18.27
C SER A 257 5.39 -4.07 19.71
N TRP A 258 5.54 -5.38 19.87
CA TRP A 258 5.75 -5.98 21.19
C TRP A 258 7.14 -5.66 21.78
N ALA A 259 8.22 -5.84 20.99
CA ALA A 259 9.59 -5.59 21.44
C ALA A 259 9.73 -4.17 22.04
N MET A 260 9.14 -3.16 21.39
CA MET A 260 9.11 -1.77 21.89
C MET A 260 8.45 -1.63 23.28
N THR A 261 7.52 -2.53 23.65
CA THR A 261 6.90 -2.51 24.98
C THR A 261 7.80 -3.10 26.07
N VAL A 262 8.80 -3.88 25.73
CA VAL A 262 9.65 -4.58 26.70
C VAL A 262 10.53 -3.62 27.52
N PRO A 263 11.28 -2.68 26.92
CA PRO A 263 12.07 -1.72 27.69
C PRO A 263 11.24 -0.61 28.33
N VAL A 264 10.05 -0.31 27.81
CA VAL A 264 9.18 0.77 28.32
C VAL A 264 8.27 0.28 29.43
N GLY A 265 7.78 -0.94 29.34
CA GLY A 265 6.67 -1.50 30.11
C GLY A 265 5.34 -1.38 29.37
N SER A 266 4.55 -2.47 29.35
CA SER A 266 3.26 -2.48 28.66
C SER A 266 2.24 -1.48 29.21
N ASP A 267 2.35 -1.14 30.48
CA ASP A 267 1.54 -0.13 31.18
C ASP A 267 1.91 1.32 30.83
N LYS A 268 3.14 1.57 30.37
CA LYS A 268 3.67 2.90 30.08
C LYS A 268 3.81 3.21 28.59
N ILE A 269 3.68 2.21 27.71
CA ILE A 269 3.93 2.37 26.27
C ILE A 269 3.05 3.47 25.65
N VAL A 270 1.79 3.58 26.09
CA VAL A 270 0.85 4.58 25.60
C VAL A 270 1.31 6.00 25.96
N GLU A 271 1.75 6.22 27.20
CA GLU A 271 2.26 7.53 27.64
C GLU A 271 3.57 7.87 26.91
N ALA A 272 4.51 6.94 26.87
CA ALA A 272 5.79 7.13 26.18
C ALA A 272 5.61 7.46 24.68
N THR A 273 4.65 6.82 24.00
CA THR A 273 4.36 7.11 22.59
C THR A 273 3.66 8.46 22.40
N ARG A 274 2.84 8.91 23.35
CA ARG A 274 2.24 10.25 23.33
C ARG A 274 3.27 11.36 23.50
N GLU A 275 4.26 11.14 24.36
CA GLU A 275 5.33 12.11 24.61
C GLU A 275 6.36 12.18 23.50
N GLN A 276 6.76 11.01 22.95
CA GLN A 276 7.91 10.90 22.06
C GLN A 276 7.54 10.66 20.59
N SER A 277 6.29 10.25 20.31
CA SER A 277 5.81 9.96 18.96
C SER A 277 6.74 8.96 18.24
N SER A 278 7.10 9.22 16.99
CA SER A 278 8.02 8.40 16.19
C SER A 278 9.46 8.37 16.75
N ASN A 279 9.84 9.35 17.57
CA ASN A 279 11.17 9.40 18.17
C ASN A 279 11.39 8.33 19.24
N LEU A 280 10.33 7.74 19.80
CA LEU A 280 10.46 6.67 20.80
C LEU A 280 11.36 5.54 20.30
N LEU A 281 11.15 5.06 19.06
CA LEU A 281 11.95 4.00 18.46
C LEU A 281 13.46 4.34 18.45
N PHE A 282 13.79 5.56 18.01
CA PHE A 282 15.18 6.00 17.89
C PHE A 282 15.81 6.35 19.24
N ASN A 283 15.01 6.83 20.20
CA ASN A 283 15.45 7.09 21.57
C ASN A 283 15.81 5.78 22.28
N LEU A 284 15.00 4.72 22.16
CA LEU A 284 15.30 3.39 22.68
C LEU A 284 16.58 2.84 22.03
N ALA A 285 16.70 2.93 20.72
CA ALA A 285 17.92 2.54 20.03
C ALA A 285 19.14 3.34 20.50
N GLY A 286 19.00 4.64 20.75
CA GLY A 286 20.07 5.49 21.29
C GLY A 286 20.50 5.10 22.69
N GLN A 287 19.56 4.72 23.55
CA GLN A 287 19.82 4.26 24.91
C GLN A 287 20.55 2.91 24.92
N HIS A 288 20.15 1.97 24.08
CA HIS A 288 20.65 0.59 24.13
C HIS A 288 21.85 0.34 23.21
N LEU A 289 21.92 1.02 22.06
CA LEU A 289 22.92 0.79 21.00
C LEU A 289 23.82 2.00 20.73
N GLY A 290 23.51 3.13 21.36
CA GLY A 290 24.26 4.39 21.22
C GLY A 290 23.76 5.29 20.06
N ALA A 291 24.15 6.55 20.13
CA ALA A 291 23.67 7.62 19.24
C ALA A 291 23.93 7.35 17.74
N THR A 292 25.08 6.75 17.40
CA THR A 292 25.43 6.45 15.99
C THR A 292 24.43 5.50 15.35
N ILE A 293 24.00 4.46 16.07
CA ILE A 293 23.03 3.48 15.56
C ILE A 293 21.63 4.09 15.50
N ALA A 294 21.26 4.93 16.46
CA ALA A 294 20.01 5.69 16.42
C ALA A 294 19.95 6.60 15.19
N THR A 295 21.01 7.37 14.92
CA THR A 295 21.13 8.23 13.72
C THR A 295 21.05 7.41 12.44
N LEU A 296 21.72 6.26 12.37
CA LEU A 296 21.61 5.36 11.22
C LEU A 296 20.15 4.90 11.02
N GLY A 297 19.46 4.54 12.10
CA GLY A 297 18.03 4.20 12.06
C GLY A 297 17.17 5.33 11.52
N ALA A 298 17.40 6.56 11.96
CA ALA A 298 16.68 7.74 11.47
C ALA A 298 16.94 7.99 9.96
N ILE A 299 18.17 7.80 9.49
CA ILE A 299 18.51 7.87 8.05
C ILE A 299 17.75 6.78 7.28
N LEU A 300 17.76 5.54 7.80
CA LEU A 300 17.06 4.42 7.17
C LEU A 300 15.54 4.60 7.21
N PHE A 301 14.98 5.32 8.18
CA PHE A 301 13.57 5.70 8.20
C PHE A 301 13.22 6.60 7.01
N VAL A 302 14.05 7.60 6.71
CA VAL A 302 13.88 8.45 5.51
C VAL A 302 14.00 7.63 4.23
N THR A 303 14.94 6.68 4.17
CA THR A 303 15.08 5.80 2.99
C THR A 303 13.95 4.77 2.87
N SER A 304 13.35 4.33 3.99
CA SER A 304 12.13 3.51 4.02
C SER A 304 10.94 4.24 3.38
N LEU A 305 10.71 5.49 3.79
CA LEU A 305 9.70 6.35 3.19
C LEU A 305 9.93 6.54 1.69
N PHE A 306 11.18 6.72 1.28
CA PHE A 306 11.54 6.86 -0.13
C PHE A 306 11.31 5.56 -0.91
N ALA A 307 11.61 4.40 -0.34
CA ALA A 307 11.32 3.10 -0.95
C ALA A 307 9.82 2.91 -1.18
N ALA A 308 8.99 3.27 -0.18
CA ALA A 308 7.54 3.25 -0.31
C ALA A 308 7.05 4.20 -1.42
N LEU A 309 7.59 5.42 -1.50
CA LEU A 309 7.28 6.37 -2.58
C LEU A 309 7.52 5.76 -3.96
N ILE A 310 8.66 5.11 -4.18
CA ILE A 310 9.00 4.43 -5.45
C ILE A 310 8.01 3.31 -5.73
N ALA A 311 7.70 2.47 -4.72
CA ALA A 311 6.81 1.33 -4.87
C ALA A 311 5.39 1.76 -5.22
N PHE A 312 4.81 2.73 -4.50
CA PHE A 312 3.49 3.28 -4.81
C PHE A 312 3.45 4.00 -6.16
N HIS A 313 4.46 4.80 -6.48
CA HIS A 313 4.56 5.47 -7.78
C HIS A 313 4.52 4.46 -8.94
N ASN A 314 5.28 3.38 -8.83
CA ASN A 314 5.29 2.30 -9.82
C ASN A 314 3.94 1.59 -9.92
N THR A 315 3.28 1.33 -8.79
CA THR A 315 1.96 0.69 -8.73
C THR A 315 0.90 1.56 -9.39
N ILE A 316 0.81 2.84 -9.02
CA ILE A 316 -0.18 3.78 -9.57
C ILE A 316 0.04 4.01 -11.07
N SER A 317 1.29 4.17 -11.49
CA SER A 317 1.63 4.36 -12.91
C SER A 317 1.15 3.18 -13.77
N ARG A 318 1.27 1.94 -13.27
CA ARG A 318 0.80 0.73 -13.93
C ARG A 318 -0.72 0.62 -13.92
N TYR A 319 -1.35 1.06 -12.85
CA TYR A 319 -2.80 1.14 -12.77
C TYR A 319 -3.37 2.10 -13.81
N ILE A 320 -2.82 3.32 -13.91
CA ILE A 320 -3.19 4.32 -14.93
C ILE A 320 -2.93 3.76 -16.33
N PHE A 321 -1.80 3.08 -16.53
CA PHE A 321 -1.47 2.42 -17.80
C PHE A 321 -2.51 1.34 -18.18
N ALA A 322 -2.89 0.47 -17.27
CA ALA A 322 -3.88 -0.58 -17.51
C ALA A 322 -5.22 0.01 -17.96
N LEU A 323 -5.68 1.06 -17.27
CA LEU A 323 -6.91 1.77 -17.61
C LEU A 323 -6.82 2.50 -18.98
N GLY A 324 -5.68 3.09 -19.28
CA GLY A 324 -5.42 3.76 -20.57
C GLY A 324 -5.35 2.77 -21.73
N ARG A 325 -4.72 1.61 -21.53
CA ARG A 325 -4.62 0.53 -22.53
C ARG A 325 -6.00 -0.05 -22.88
N GLU A 326 -6.84 -0.20 -21.87
CA GLU A 326 -8.23 -0.66 -22.03
C GLU A 326 -9.20 0.46 -22.42
N ARG A 327 -8.70 1.70 -22.59
CA ARG A 327 -9.43 2.91 -22.97
C ARG A 327 -10.54 3.32 -21.99
N VAL A 328 -10.46 2.88 -20.76
CA VAL A 328 -11.28 3.43 -19.65
C VAL A 328 -10.84 4.86 -19.33
N LEU A 329 -9.52 5.11 -19.38
CA LEU A 329 -8.91 6.43 -19.48
C LEU A 329 -8.48 6.73 -20.94
N PRO A 330 -8.12 7.98 -21.26
CA PRO A 330 -7.60 8.33 -22.59
C PRO A 330 -6.46 7.40 -23.01
N ALA A 331 -6.47 6.97 -24.28
CA ALA A 331 -5.51 5.99 -24.81
C ALA A 331 -4.03 6.41 -24.67
N ALA A 332 -3.75 7.70 -24.53
CA ALA A 332 -2.42 8.22 -24.28
C ALA A 332 -1.78 7.63 -23.01
N PHE A 333 -2.57 7.35 -21.98
CA PHE A 333 -2.08 6.73 -20.74
C PHE A 333 -1.67 5.25 -20.91
N GLY A 334 -2.16 4.57 -21.95
CA GLY A 334 -1.80 3.19 -22.27
C GLY A 334 -0.50 3.04 -23.07
N ARG A 335 0.39 4.04 -23.07
CA ARG A 335 1.68 4.02 -23.78
C ARG A 335 2.83 3.74 -22.83
N THR A 336 3.79 2.94 -23.30
CA THR A 336 5.05 2.65 -22.60
C THR A 336 6.24 3.22 -23.37
N SER A 337 7.34 3.45 -22.66
CA SER A 337 8.62 3.81 -23.27
C SER A 337 9.18 2.66 -24.11
N PRO A 338 9.55 2.86 -25.38
CA PRO A 338 10.19 1.82 -26.19
C PRO A 338 11.54 1.33 -25.62
N ARG A 339 12.23 2.18 -24.84
CA ARG A 339 13.56 1.90 -24.28
C ARG A 339 13.49 1.19 -22.93
N THR A 340 12.58 1.62 -22.06
CA THR A 340 12.51 1.15 -20.67
C THR A 340 11.34 0.20 -20.40
N GLY A 341 10.30 0.22 -21.22
CA GLY A 341 9.02 -0.46 -20.98
C GLY A 341 8.20 0.16 -19.85
N ALA A 342 8.64 1.30 -19.31
CA ALA A 342 7.93 2.00 -18.23
C ALA A 342 6.67 2.72 -18.76
N PRO A 343 5.59 2.83 -17.98
CA PRO A 343 4.35 3.53 -18.32
C PRO A 343 4.52 5.04 -18.18
N VAL A 344 5.16 5.70 -19.17
CA VAL A 344 5.61 7.10 -19.10
C VAL A 344 4.50 8.07 -18.72
N ASN A 345 3.37 8.03 -19.43
CA ASN A 345 2.28 8.97 -19.19
C ASN A 345 1.57 8.73 -17.84
N GLY A 346 1.54 7.47 -17.39
CA GLY A 346 1.08 7.12 -16.05
C GLY A 346 2.00 7.69 -14.98
N SER A 347 3.32 7.56 -15.16
CA SER A 347 4.33 8.10 -14.25
C SER A 347 4.31 9.64 -14.20
N ILE A 348 4.15 10.32 -15.35
CA ILE A 348 4.04 11.78 -15.40
C ILE A 348 2.76 12.25 -14.70
N ALA A 349 1.62 11.60 -14.94
CA ALA A 349 0.36 11.96 -14.28
C ALA A 349 0.48 11.84 -12.76
N GLN A 350 1.11 10.76 -12.28
CA GLN A 350 1.36 10.56 -10.86
C GLN A 350 2.31 11.62 -10.27
N SER A 351 3.35 11.99 -11.01
CA SER A 351 4.26 13.06 -10.59
C SER A 351 3.54 14.41 -10.50
N VAL A 352 2.64 14.72 -11.44
CA VAL A 352 1.85 15.97 -11.40
C VAL A 352 0.96 16.01 -10.16
N ILE A 353 0.29 14.91 -9.80
CA ILE A 353 -0.54 14.83 -8.60
C ILE A 353 0.31 15.04 -7.34
N GLY A 354 1.47 14.38 -7.25
CA GLY A 354 2.38 14.54 -6.12
C GLY A 354 2.87 15.98 -5.97
N LEU A 355 3.29 16.62 -7.07
CA LEU A 355 3.73 18.02 -7.06
C LEU A 355 2.61 18.95 -6.62
N ALA A 356 1.41 18.80 -7.19
CA ALA A 356 0.26 19.61 -6.84
C ALA A 356 -0.05 19.52 -5.33
N THR A 357 0.01 18.32 -4.76
CA THR A 357 -0.22 18.11 -3.34
C THR A 357 0.84 18.82 -2.49
N ILE A 358 2.15 18.64 -2.80
CA ILE A 358 3.23 19.31 -2.06
C ILE A 358 3.04 20.83 -2.11
N VAL A 359 2.76 21.39 -3.30
CA VAL A 359 2.57 22.84 -3.48
C VAL A 359 1.35 23.36 -2.71
N ILE A 360 0.22 22.65 -2.75
CA ILE A 360 -1.00 23.04 -2.02
C ILE A 360 -0.73 23.05 -0.52
N TYR A 361 -0.14 21.99 0.04
CA TYR A 361 0.12 21.89 1.46
C TYR A 361 1.15 22.93 1.93
N ALA A 362 2.20 23.18 1.14
CA ALA A 362 3.18 24.21 1.42
C ALA A 362 2.58 25.62 1.37
N PHE A 363 1.75 25.91 0.37
CA PHE A 363 1.12 27.22 0.18
C PHE A 363 0.14 27.58 1.31
N PHE A 364 -0.67 26.61 1.77
CA PHE A 364 -1.63 26.82 2.84
C PHE A 364 -1.05 26.59 4.24
N GLY A 365 0.24 26.26 4.36
CA GLY A 365 0.88 26.00 5.66
C GLY A 365 0.27 24.83 6.43
N LEU A 366 -0.21 23.80 5.71
CA LEU A 366 -0.84 22.63 6.30
C LEU A 366 0.21 21.68 6.88
N ASP A 367 -0.16 21.01 8.00
CA ASP A 367 0.73 20.10 8.70
C ASP A 367 1.04 18.84 7.86
N PRO A 368 2.34 18.55 7.55
CA PRO A 368 2.73 17.43 6.72
C PRO A 368 2.56 16.06 7.37
N VAL A 369 2.57 16.00 8.71
CA VAL A 369 2.47 14.75 9.46
C VAL A 369 1.00 14.44 9.78
N ILE A 370 0.31 15.34 10.44
CA ILE A 370 -1.06 15.11 10.91
C ILE A 370 -2.03 15.12 9.73
N GLN A 371 -2.02 16.20 8.93
CA GLN A 371 -3.02 16.40 7.88
C GLN A 371 -2.69 15.63 6.60
N LEU A 372 -1.39 15.54 6.22
CA LEU A 372 -1.02 14.87 4.97
C LEU A 372 -0.73 13.38 5.19
N PHE A 373 0.17 13.01 6.11
CA PHE A 373 0.53 11.60 6.28
C PHE A 373 -0.58 10.80 6.98
N PHE A 374 -1.01 11.23 8.18
CA PHE A 374 -1.98 10.45 8.94
C PHE A 374 -3.40 10.57 8.38
N THR A 375 -3.93 11.77 8.19
CA THR A 375 -5.33 11.95 7.75
C THR A 375 -5.54 11.42 6.34
N VAL A 376 -4.72 11.87 5.37
CA VAL A 376 -4.85 11.43 3.97
C VAL A 376 -4.41 9.97 3.80
N GLY A 377 -3.38 9.52 4.52
CA GLY A 377 -2.96 8.11 4.54
C GLY A 377 -4.05 7.18 5.08
N SER A 378 -4.72 7.54 6.17
CA SER A 378 -5.84 6.77 6.74
C SER A 378 -7.04 6.72 5.79
N PHE A 379 -7.33 7.82 5.11
CA PHE A 379 -8.30 7.81 4.01
C PHE A 379 -7.89 6.80 2.93
N GLY A 380 -6.62 6.77 2.51
CA GLY A 380 -6.10 5.77 1.58
C GLY A 380 -6.28 4.33 2.06
N GLY A 381 -6.02 4.07 3.34
CA GLY A 381 -6.21 2.76 3.99
C GLY A 381 -7.66 2.27 3.96
N LEU A 382 -8.63 3.17 4.19
CA LEU A 382 -10.05 2.84 4.06
C LEU A 382 -10.41 2.43 2.62
N GLY A 383 -9.91 3.17 1.61
CA GLY A 383 -10.14 2.81 0.20
C GLY A 383 -9.54 1.45 -0.17
N LEU A 384 -8.33 1.16 0.34
CA LEU A 384 -7.72 -0.16 0.18
C LEU A 384 -8.61 -1.25 0.78
N LEU A 385 -9.10 -1.07 1.99
CA LEU A 385 -9.98 -2.03 2.67
C LEU A 385 -11.27 -2.29 1.88
N MET A 386 -11.88 -1.24 1.31
CA MET A 386 -13.05 -1.37 0.42
C MET A 386 -12.71 -2.19 -0.84
N MET A 387 -11.54 -1.99 -1.43
CA MET A 387 -11.09 -2.77 -2.59
C MET A 387 -10.85 -4.24 -2.25
N LEU A 388 -10.25 -4.54 -1.10
CA LEU A 388 -10.04 -5.90 -0.61
C LEU A 388 -11.38 -6.64 -0.46
N ALA A 389 -12.37 -6.00 0.17
CA ALA A 389 -13.71 -6.57 0.34
C ALA A 389 -14.41 -6.81 -1.01
N ALA A 390 -14.40 -5.81 -1.91
CA ALA A 390 -14.97 -5.95 -3.25
C ALA A 390 -14.29 -7.06 -4.05
N THR A 391 -12.99 -7.21 -3.90
CA THR A 391 -12.22 -8.26 -4.59
C THR A 391 -12.51 -9.64 -4.03
N SER A 392 -12.65 -9.79 -2.72
CA SER A 392 -13.03 -11.07 -2.11
C SER A 392 -14.40 -11.56 -2.63
N LEU A 393 -15.39 -10.66 -2.71
CA LEU A 393 -16.68 -10.93 -3.34
C LEU A 393 -16.54 -11.26 -4.83
N SER A 394 -15.62 -10.58 -5.52
CA SER A 394 -15.34 -10.81 -6.95
C SER A 394 -14.80 -12.21 -7.20
N VAL A 395 -13.93 -12.72 -6.33
CA VAL A 395 -13.41 -14.09 -6.38
C VAL A 395 -14.55 -15.11 -6.28
N LEU A 396 -15.45 -14.93 -5.29
CA LEU A 396 -16.63 -15.81 -5.13
C LEU A 396 -17.49 -15.83 -6.38
N ALA A 397 -17.83 -14.64 -6.91
CA ALA A 397 -18.70 -14.50 -8.06
C ALA A 397 -18.03 -15.05 -9.34
N PHE A 398 -16.72 -14.89 -9.49
CA PHE A 398 -15.95 -15.41 -10.62
C PHE A 398 -15.98 -16.93 -10.67
N PHE A 399 -15.63 -17.60 -9.58
CA PHE A 399 -15.57 -19.06 -9.53
C PHE A 399 -16.97 -19.73 -9.46
N ALA A 400 -18.00 -18.99 -9.04
CA ALA A 400 -19.38 -19.46 -9.16
C ALA A 400 -19.83 -19.58 -10.62
N ARG A 401 -19.36 -18.70 -11.51
CA ARG A 401 -19.71 -18.70 -12.93
C ARG A 401 -18.72 -19.48 -13.80
N ASN A 402 -17.49 -19.65 -13.34
CA ASN A 402 -16.42 -20.31 -14.06
C ASN A 402 -15.90 -21.47 -13.22
N PRO A 403 -16.58 -22.64 -13.22
CA PRO A 403 -16.11 -23.81 -12.51
C PRO A 403 -14.68 -24.16 -12.96
N ALA A 404 -13.76 -24.15 -12.00
CA ALA A 404 -12.35 -24.47 -12.23
C ALA A 404 -12.00 -25.76 -11.50
N THR A 405 -10.85 -26.33 -11.83
CA THR A 405 -10.31 -27.53 -11.18
C THR A 405 -9.76 -27.26 -9.78
N GLU A 406 -9.83 -25.99 -9.34
CA GLU A 406 -9.40 -25.57 -8.01
C GLU A 406 -10.34 -26.08 -6.91
N ASN A 407 -9.81 -26.38 -5.72
CA ASN A 407 -10.60 -26.88 -4.61
C ASN A 407 -11.54 -25.82 -4.02
N ALA A 408 -12.58 -26.28 -3.29
CA ALA A 408 -13.59 -25.42 -2.68
C ALA A 408 -13.01 -24.47 -1.63
N TRP A 409 -11.91 -24.83 -0.95
CA TRP A 409 -11.23 -23.96 0.00
C TRP A 409 -10.77 -22.66 -0.68
N ARG A 410 -10.13 -22.77 -1.86
CA ARG A 410 -9.56 -21.64 -2.59
C ARG A 410 -10.61 -20.77 -3.29
N THR A 411 -11.71 -21.38 -3.71
CA THR A 411 -12.70 -20.72 -4.57
C THR A 411 -13.94 -20.24 -3.84
N ARG A 412 -14.26 -20.81 -2.67
CA ARG A 412 -15.50 -20.54 -1.95
C ARG A 412 -15.28 -20.27 -0.47
N ILE A 413 -14.64 -21.18 0.27
CA ILE A 413 -14.63 -21.13 1.75
C ILE A 413 -13.76 -19.98 2.24
N ALA A 414 -12.48 -19.92 1.89
CA ALA A 414 -11.58 -18.85 2.31
C ALA A 414 -12.03 -17.46 1.80
N PRO A 415 -12.45 -17.28 0.53
CA PRO A 415 -13.02 -16.01 0.08
C PRO A 415 -14.33 -15.61 0.79
N ALA A 416 -15.18 -16.56 1.16
CA ALA A 416 -16.41 -16.24 1.91
C ALA A 416 -16.07 -15.76 3.33
N ILE A 417 -15.21 -16.49 4.04
CA ILE A 417 -14.76 -16.10 5.39
C ILE A 417 -14.08 -14.74 5.34
N SER A 418 -13.14 -14.52 4.41
CA SER A 418 -12.45 -13.24 4.28
C SER A 418 -13.39 -12.09 3.92
N SER A 419 -14.44 -12.32 3.11
CA SER A 419 -15.44 -11.29 2.81
C SER A 419 -16.18 -10.83 4.06
N VAL A 420 -16.60 -11.78 4.92
CA VAL A 420 -17.28 -11.47 6.19
C VAL A 420 -16.33 -10.72 7.13
N LEU A 421 -15.11 -11.22 7.31
CA LEU A 421 -14.13 -10.60 8.20
C LEU A 421 -13.73 -9.19 7.73
N LEU A 422 -13.50 -9.00 6.43
CA LEU A 422 -13.19 -7.68 5.87
C LEU A 422 -14.38 -6.71 6.03
N PHE A 423 -15.63 -7.20 5.90
CA PHE A 423 -16.81 -6.38 6.17
C PHE A 423 -16.87 -5.96 7.64
N VAL A 424 -16.61 -6.88 8.59
CA VAL A 424 -16.51 -6.54 10.02
C VAL A 424 -15.43 -5.48 10.26
N VAL A 425 -14.26 -5.64 9.65
CA VAL A 425 -13.17 -4.65 9.73
C VAL A 425 -13.62 -3.28 9.18
N ILE A 426 -14.32 -3.22 8.03
CA ILE A 426 -14.88 -1.97 7.50
C ILE A 426 -15.81 -1.30 8.52
N VAL A 427 -16.72 -2.05 9.12
CA VAL A 427 -17.66 -1.52 10.12
C VAL A 427 -16.90 -0.96 11.33
N LEU A 428 -15.93 -1.70 11.85
CA LEU A 428 -15.10 -1.24 12.97
C LEU A 428 -14.34 0.05 12.65
N VAL A 429 -13.74 0.13 11.45
CA VAL A 429 -13.04 1.33 10.99
C VAL A 429 -14.00 2.51 10.86
N MET A 430 -15.18 2.30 10.24
CA MET A 430 -16.18 3.36 10.05
C MET A 430 -16.73 3.89 11.38
N LEU A 431 -16.93 3.02 12.37
CA LEU A 431 -17.41 3.44 13.71
C LEU A 431 -16.40 4.28 14.49
N ASN A 432 -15.10 4.12 14.19
CA ASN A 432 -14.00 4.80 14.88
C ASN A 432 -13.21 5.76 13.95
N PHE A 433 -13.82 6.18 12.83
CA PHE A 433 -13.09 6.96 11.84
C PHE A 433 -12.77 8.39 12.29
N ASP A 434 -13.57 8.95 13.19
CA ASP A 434 -13.28 10.19 13.92
C ASP A 434 -11.94 10.13 14.69
N THR A 435 -11.71 9.04 15.45
CA THR A 435 -10.46 8.81 16.17
C THR A 435 -9.27 8.69 15.22
N VAL A 436 -9.46 8.00 14.09
CA VAL A 436 -8.42 7.83 13.05
C VAL A 436 -8.04 9.17 12.42
N LEU A 437 -9.03 10.06 12.23
CA LEU A 437 -8.81 11.40 11.67
C LEU A 437 -8.30 12.40 12.72
N GLY A 438 -8.33 12.05 14.01
CA GLY A 438 -8.02 12.98 15.10
C GLY A 438 -9.01 14.12 15.23
N VAL A 439 -10.30 13.89 14.89
CA VAL A 439 -11.36 14.89 14.94
C VAL A 439 -12.39 14.57 16.03
N ALA A 440 -13.18 15.56 16.43
CA ALA A 440 -14.25 15.34 17.39
C ALA A 440 -15.31 14.37 16.84
N PRO A 441 -15.97 13.55 17.71
CA PRO A 441 -16.94 12.53 17.28
C PRO A 441 -18.15 13.08 16.49
N ASP A 442 -18.49 14.34 16.69
CA ASP A 442 -19.55 15.08 15.99
C ASP A 442 -19.08 15.75 14.70
N SER A 443 -17.77 15.70 14.39
CA SER A 443 -17.23 16.29 13.18
C SER A 443 -17.84 15.64 11.91
N PRO A 444 -18.32 16.44 10.96
CA PRO A 444 -18.85 15.92 9.70
C PRO A 444 -17.79 15.20 8.85
N LEU A 445 -16.50 15.47 9.09
CA LEU A 445 -15.40 14.86 8.33
C LEU A 445 -15.37 13.33 8.46
N ARG A 446 -15.83 12.79 9.60
CA ARG A 446 -15.93 11.33 9.81
C ARG A 446 -16.81 10.62 8.76
N TRP A 447 -17.78 11.35 8.19
CA TRP A 447 -18.69 10.84 7.17
C TRP A 447 -18.38 11.35 5.77
N ILE A 448 -17.94 12.62 5.65
CA ILE A 448 -17.61 13.24 4.35
C ILE A 448 -16.45 12.48 3.69
N MET A 449 -15.38 12.17 4.43
CA MET A 449 -14.23 11.48 3.83
C MET A 449 -14.59 10.09 3.30
N PRO A 450 -15.23 9.18 4.05
CA PRO A 450 -15.69 7.92 3.48
C PRO A 450 -16.67 8.09 2.31
N ALA A 451 -17.56 9.10 2.35
CA ALA A 451 -18.52 9.37 1.29
C ALA A 451 -17.86 9.68 -0.05
N ILE A 452 -16.65 10.25 -0.06
CA ILE A 452 -15.88 10.50 -1.28
C ILE A 452 -15.66 9.19 -2.07
N TYR A 453 -15.40 8.07 -1.39
CA TYR A 453 -15.26 6.78 -2.07
C TYR A 453 -16.54 6.28 -2.71
N PHE A 454 -17.69 6.49 -2.06
CA PHE A 454 -18.99 6.12 -2.64
C PHE A 454 -19.32 6.99 -3.84
N VAL A 455 -18.98 8.29 -3.80
CA VAL A 455 -19.12 9.21 -4.94
C VAL A 455 -18.22 8.77 -6.09
N ALA A 456 -16.95 8.46 -5.81
CA ALA A 456 -16.01 7.97 -6.81
C ALA A 456 -16.44 6.64 -7.43
N ALA A 457 -16.92 5.70 -6.59
CA ALA A 457 -17.47 4.43 -7.07
C ALA A 457 -18.72 4.64 -7.93
N GLY A 458 -19.65 5.52 -7.51
CA GLY A 458 -20.82 5.89 -8.28
C GLY A 458 -20.47 6.49 -9.64
N PHE A 459 -19.53 7.44 -9.66
CA PHE A 459 -18.99 7.98 -10.91
C PHE A 459 -18.41 6.88 -11.81
N GLY A 460 -17.65 5.96 -11.24
CA GLY A 460 -17.08 4.81 -11.97
C GLY A 460 -18.15 3.90 -12.57
N VAL A 461 -19.24 3.60 -11.83
CA VAL A 461 -20.38 2.84 -12.35
C VAL A 461 -21.02 3.57 -13.53
N ILE A 462 -21.34 4.85 -13.35
CA ILE A 462 -21.93 5.70 -14.41
C ILE A 462 -21.04 5.71 -15.63
N TRP A 463 -19.72 5.93 -15.46
CA TRP A 463 -18.76 5.91 -16.57
C TRP A 463 -18.73 4.56 -17.28
N GLY A 464 -18.73 3.45 -16.54
CA GLY A 464 -18.82 2.10 -17.09
C GLY A 464 -20.10 1.88 -17.92
N LEU A 465 -21.25 2.41 -17.47
CA LEU A 465 -22.52 2.34 -18.19
C LEU A 465 -22.50 3.25 -19.45
N VAL A 466 -21.91 4.44 -19.36
CA VAL A 466 -21.71 5.34 -20.52
C VAL A 466 -20.84 4.65 -21.57
N LEU A 467 -19.74 4.00 -21.17
CA LEU A 467 -18.89 3.22 -22.08
C LEU A 467 -19.66 2.06 -22.73
N ARG A 468 -20.55 1.42 -21.99
CA ARG A 468 -21.41 0.35 -22.51
C ARG A 468 -22.34 0.86 -23.62
N ALA A 469 -22.91 2.05 -23.43
CA ALA A 469 -23.87 2.64 -24.37
C ALA A 469 -23.17 3.29 -25.58
N SER A 470 -22.07 4.04 -25.34
CA SER A 470 -21.44 4.89 -26.37
C SER A 470 -20.26 4.22 -27.08
N LYS A 471 -19.55 3.30 -26.40
CA LYS A 471 -18.33 2.64 -26.94
C LYS A 471 -18.33 1.15 -26.58
N PRO A 472 -19.21 0.31 -27.18
CA PRO A 472 -19.35 -1.11 -26.84
C PRO A 472 -18.05 -1.92 -26.97
N ASN A 473 -17.21 -1.59 -27.95
CA ASN A 473 -15.91 -2.24 -28.15
C ASN A 473 -14.93 -1.95 -27.00
N VAL A 474 -14.90 -0.70 -26.50
CA VAL A 474 -14.13 -0.33 -25.31
C VAL A 474 -14.65 -1.07 -24.08
N TYR A 475 -15.96 -1.07 -23.90
CA TYR A 475 -16.60 -1.79 -22.81
C TYR A 475 -16.28 -3.29 -22.83
N ALA A 476 -16.24 -3.91 -24.03
CA ALA A 476 -15.86 -5.32 -24.17
C ALA A 476 -14.42 -5.63 -23.75
N ASN A 477 -13.52 -4.64 -23.82
CA ASN A 477 -12.10 -4.78 -23.49
C ASN A 477 -11.80 -4.61 -21.99
N ILE A 478 -12.75 -4.10 -21.19
CA ILE A 478 -12.59 -3.86 -19.75
C ILE A 478 -12.21 -5.19 -19.04
N GLY A 479 -11.08 -5.18 -18.32
CA GLY A 479 -10.56 -6.31 -17.57
C GLY A 479 -9.84 -7.37 -18.42
N LEU A 480 -9.49 -7.11 -19.69
CA LEU A 480 -8.77 -8.05 -20.57
C LEU A 480 -7.24 -7.99 -20.44
N GLY A 481 -6.70 -6.92 -19.84
CA GLY A 481 -5.25 -6.74 -19.71
C GLY A 481 -4.52 -6.67 -21.06
N ALA A 482 -3.41 -7.38 -21.19
CA ALA A 482 -2.62 -7.40 -22.43
C ALA A 482 -3.42 -7.88 -23.66
N ARG A 483 -4.47 -8.69 -23.46
CA ARG A 483 -5.33 -9.15 -24.56
C ARG A 483 -6.18 -8.04 -25.19
N ALA A 484 -6.38 -6.92 -24.48
CA ALA A 484 -7.09 -5.76 -25.02
C ALA A 484 -6.31 -5.08 -26.17
N ALA A 485 -4.97 -5.08 -26.11
CA ALA A 485 -4.12 -4.50 -27.14
C ALA A 485 -4.17 -5.25 -28.48
N VAL A 486 -4.37 -6.57 -28.43
CA VAL A 486 -4.44 -7.43 -29.62
C VAL A 486 -5.77 -7.24 -30.40
N LYS A 487 -6.88 -7.04 -29.67
CA LYS A 487 -8.21 -6.83 -30.28
C LYS A 487 -8.43 -5.41 -30.83
N GLY A 488 -7.62 -4.44 -30.41
CA GLY A 488 -7.74 -3.07 -30.90
C GLY A 488 -6.95 -2.79 -32.19
N SER A 489 -6.27 -3.80 -32.75
CA SER A 489 -5.53 -3.74 -34.02
C SER A 489 -6.31 -4.38 -35.19
N GLU A 490 -7.48 -4.97 -34.94
CA GLU A 490 -8.45 -5.40 -35.92
C GLU A 490 -9.56 -4.33 -36.05
#